data_877a99ad45a02d270b713c03bdd34a61
#
_entry.id   877a99ad45a02d270b713c03bdd34a61
#
_cell.length_a   1.000
_cell.length_b   1.000
_cell.length_c   1.000
_cell.angle_alpha   90.00
_cell.angle_beta   90.00
_cell.angle_gamma   90.00
#
_symmetry.space_group_name_H-M   'P 1'
#
loop_
_entity.id
_entity.type
_entity.pdbx_description
1 polymer ?
#
loop_
_entity_poly.entity_id
_entity_poly.type
_entity_poly.pdbx_seq_one_letter_code
_entity_poly.pdbx_strand_id
1 'polypeptide(L)'
;MRSLLTRKAVRRALRPVAELIDQRIERQVRRAVRDNGRATADASLDAMRHELQALRNRQRPLELFFDGTGRGMARMPSATHLDQLVDELAAVTGNRDEAERSAAQAFRLLLALEALGVGRIAGGTMNIVGKLSAVPLLDPPNDDMLEIGTLYGMFGAALVRMMERAGRDPRLTIVDPLAGTQLQPGATMSDDASGTPVREAAVRTNLSLAGAAGAATRIQQGFSEDPEVRALVSDRSYGVIVVDGDHSAAGVAADLEWAERIVAPGGIVVLDDFGHPKWPGIKEAFDKHMAGDTRFTFLGSVAHSGYLRASV
;
A
#
# COMPACT_ATOMS: atom_id res chain seq x y z
N MET A 1 -28.53 15.57 -2.85
CA MET A 1 -28.43 14.14 -2.56
C MET A 1 -27.00 13.62 -2.29
N ARG A 2 -25.93 14.19 -2.86
CA ARG A 2 -24.52 13.78 -2.63
C ARG A 2 -24.00 13.97 -1.17
N SER A 3 -24.50 14.95 -0.42
CA SER A 3 -24.02 15.24 0.95
C SER A 3 -24.47 14.26 2.03
N LEU A 4 -25.55 13.49 1.79
CA LEU A 4 -26.09 12.52 2.75
C LEU A 4 -25.37 11.17 2.71
N LEU A 5 -24.80 10.80 1.57
CA LEU A 5 -24.05 9.53 1.40
C LEU A 5 -22.65 9.60 2.04
N THR A 6 -21.99 10.76 1.94
CA THR A 6 -20.70 11.01 2.61
C THR A 6 -20.84 11.00 4.14
N ARG A 7 -21.89 11.56 4.70
CA ARG A 7 -22.16 11.51 6.15
C ARG A 7 -22.38 10.09 6.68
N LYS A 8 -23.01 9.20 5.89
CA LYS A 8 -23.21 7.79 6.29
C LYS A 8 -21.89 6.99 6.26
N ALA A 9 -21.05 7.19 5.29
CA ALA A 9 -19.74 6.51 5.17
C ALA A 9 -18.79 6.96 6.29
N VAL A 10 -18.70 8.26 6.57
CA VAL A 10 -17.91 8.82 7.68
C VAL A 10 -18.42 8.30 9.04
N ARG A 11 -19.74 8.24 9.26
CA ARG A 11 -20.31 7.65 10.47
C ARG A 11 -19.95 6.16 10.62
N ARG A 12 -19.89 5.40 9.53
CA ARG A 12 -19.57 3.97 9.59
C ARG A 12 -18.09 3.73 9.89
N ALA A 13 -17.19 4.55 9.35
CA ALA A 13 -15.74 4.48 9.61
C ALA A 13 -15.37 4.97 11.04
N LEU A 14 -16.11 5.93 11.58
CA LEU A 14 -15.91 6.45 12.95
C LEU A 14 -16.54 5.57 14.03
N ARG A 15 -17.36 4.61 13.67
CA ARG A 15 -18.10 3.75 14.60
C ARG A 15 -17.23 3.03 15.62
N PRO A 16 -16.09 2.39 15.25
CA PRO A 16 -15.22 1.71 16.23
C PRO A 16 -14.57 2.68 17.23
N VAL A 17 -14.19 3.88 16.77
CA VAL A 17 -13.60 4.91 17.64
C VAL A 17 -14.66 5.49 18.57
N ALA A 18 -15.86 5.73 18.07
CA ALA A 18 -16.99 6.18 18.87
C ALA A 18 -17.37 5.13 19.93
N GLU A 19 -17.44 3.85 19.57
CA GLU A 19 -17.73 2.74 20.49
C GLU A 19 -16.65 2.57 21.57
N LEU A 20 -15.37 2.77 21.24
CA LEU A 20 -14.27 2.77 22.23
C LEU A 20 -14.35 3.97 23.19
N ILE A 21 -14.70 5.14 22.68
CA ILE A 21 -14.92 6.35 23.47
C ILE A 21 -16.13 6.17 24.39
N ASP A 22 -17.24 5.65 23.87
CA ASP A 22 -18.45 5.38 24.64
C ASP A 22 -18.20 4.36 25.75
N GLN A 23 -17.50 3.27 25.49
CA GLN A 23 -17.12 2.27 26.51
C GLN A 23 -16.18 2.82 27.58
N ARG A 24 -15.30 3.75 27.24
CA ARG A 24 -14.42 4.41 28.21
C ARG A 24 -15.19 5.41 29.07
N ILE A 25 -16.08 6.18 28.45
CA ILE A 25 -17.00 7.11 29.13
C ILE A 25 -17.91 6.33 30.10
N GLU A 26 -18.57 5.25 29.66
CA GLU A 26 -19.43 4.45 30.54
C GLU A 26 -18.65 3.85 31.73
N ARG A 27 -17.42 3.36 31.52
CA ARG A 27 -16.59 2.84 32.61
C ARG A 27 -16.21 3.92 33.62
N GLN A 28 -15.88 5.12 33.18
CA GLN A 28 -15.56 6.25 34.06
C GLN A 28 -16.80 6.78 34.77
N VAL A 29 -17.94 6.88 34.08
CA VAL A 29 -19.23 7.28 34.70
C VAL A 29 -19.66 6.27 35.78
N ARG A 30 -19.58 4.98 35.53
CA ARG A 30 -19.91 3.93 36.51
C ARG A 30 -18.98 3.97 37.73
N ARG A 31 -17.67 4.31 37.56
CA ARG A 31 -16.76 4.52 38.68
C ARG A 31 -17.11 5.79 39.46
N ALA A 32 -17.32 6.90 38.78
CA ALA A 32 -17.65 8.18 39.40
C ALA A 32 -18.97 8.15 40.19
N VAL A 33 -20.00 7.47 39.65
CA VAL A 33 -21.29 7.28 40.35
C VAL A 33 -21.18 6.37 41.56
N ARG A 34 -20.19 5.44 41.54
CA ARG A 34 -19.97 4.51 42.66
C ARG A 34 -19.19 5.13 43.81
N ASP A 35 -18.26 6.07 43.51
CA ASP A 35 -17.27 6.50 44.50
C ASP A 35 -17.57 7.85 45.16
N ASN A 36 -18.49 8.72 44.64
CA ASN A 36 -18.81 9.99 45.26
C ASN A 36 -20.12 10.60 44.72
N GLY A 37 -20.82 11.32 45.59
CA GLY A 37 -22.12 11.91 45.33
C GLY A 37 -22.19 12.93 44.16
N ARG A 38 -23.42 13.48 43.91
CA ARG A 38 -23.78 14.29 42.73
C ARG A 38 -22.78 15.38 42.31
N ALA A 39 -22.10 16.05 43.24
CA ALA A 39 -21.15 17.14 42.92
C ALA A 39 -19.87 16.66 42.21
N THR A 40 -19.39 15.44 42.52
CA THR A 40 -18.26 14.80 41.85
C THR A 40 -18.60 14.24 40.48
N ALA A 41 -19.84 13.86 40.25
CA ALA A 41 -20.34 13.38 38.99
C ALA A 41 -20.37 14.51 37.92
N ASP A 42 -20.76 15.72 38.31
CA ASP A 42 -20.79 16.88 37.39
C ASP A 42 -19.38 17.31 37.01
N ALA A 43 -18.42 17.34 37.97
CA ALA A 43 -17.01 17.64 37.67
C ALA A 43 -16.36 16.56 36.78
N SER A 44 -16.70 15.28 36.96
CA SER A 44 -16.24 14.20 36.11
C SER A 44 -16.83 14.26 34.71
N LEU A 45 -18.11 14.65 34.57
CA LEU A 45 -18.76 14.88 33.29
C LEU A 45 -18.13 16.04 32.51
N ASP A 46 -17.79 17.11 33.19
CA ASP A 46 -17.13 18.27 32.58
C ASP A 46 -15.68 17.92 32.16
N ALA A 47 -14.94 17.19 33.00
CA ALA A 47 -13.62 16.68 32.63
C ALA A 47 -13.68 15.76 31.39
N MET A 48 -14.68 14.87 31.32
CA MET A 48 -14.89 14.00 30.15
C MET A 48 -15.28 14.79 28.90
N ARG A 49 -16.11 15.85 29.03
CA ARG A 49 -16.43 16.75 27.91
C ARG A 49 -15.20 17.44 27.39
N HIS A 50 -14.32 17.94 28.28
CA HIS A 50 -13.06 18.55 27.92
C HIS A 50 -12.11 17.55 27.22
N GLU A 51 -12.00 16.32 27.72
CA GLU A 51 -11.19 15.25 27.08
C GLU A 51 -11.75 14.87 25.70
N LEU A 52 -13.07 14.72 25.58
CA LEU A 52 -13.75 14.48 24.29
C LEU A 52 -13.51 15.63 23.30
N GLN A 53 -13.61 16.85 23.76
CA GLN A 53 -13.33 18.02 22.90
C GLN A 53 -11.86 18.08 22.49
N ALA A 54 -10.94 17.77 23.39
CA ALA A 54 -9.51 17.68 23.06
C ALA A 54 -9.21 16.57 22.06
N LEU A 55 -9.84 15.40 22.19
CA LEU A 55 -9.73 14.31 21.23
C LEU A 55 -10.31 14.69 19.85
N ARG A 56 -11.49 15.33 19.82
CA ARG A 56 -12.09 15.85 18.58
C ARG A 56 -11.19 16.89 17.90
N ASN A 57 -10.59 17.79 18.68
CA ASN A 57 -9.67 18.80 18.16
C ASN A 57 -8.38 18.19 17.59
N ARG A 58 -7.89 17.09 18.17
CA ARG A 58 -6.75 16.32 17.62
C ARG A 58 -7.12 15.53 16.36
N GLN A 59 -8.36 15.04 16.29
CA GLN A 59 -8.85 14.27 15.15
C GLN A 59 -9.14 15.15 13.94
N ARG A 60 -9.56 16.41 14.15
CA ARG A 60 -9.91 17.37 13.09
C ARG A 60 -8.81 17.60 12.05
N PRO A 61 -7.53 17.85 12.43
CA PRO A 61 -6.44 17.97 11.44
C PRO A 61 -6.22 16.68 10.65
N LEU A 62 -6.37 15.50 11.28
CA LEU A 62 -6.27 14.23 10.59
C LEU A 62 -7.41 14.03 9.58
N GLU A 63 -8.63 14.40 9.95
CA GLU A 63 -9.77 14.38 9.02
C GLU A 63 -9.55 15.31 7.82
N LEU A 64 -9.01 16.50 8.02
CA LEU A 64 -8.70 17.44 6.94
C LEU A 64 -7.55 16.94 6.05
N PHE A 65 -6.54 16.32 6.67
CA PHE A 65 -5.39 15.77 5.95
C PHE A 65 -5.78 14.62 5.02
N PHE A 66 -6.77 13.82 5.42
CA PHE A 66 -7.25 12.65 4.66
C PHE A 66 -8.60 12.89 3.97
N ASP A 67 -9.18 14.09 4.12
CA ASP A 67 -10.47 14.39 3.51
C ASP A 67 -10.33 14.47 1.99
N GLY A 68 -11.36 14.03 1.27
CA GLY A 68 -11.40 14.03 -0.19
C GLY A 68 -11.04 12.68 -0.83
N THR A 69 -10.24 11.82 -0.21
CA THR A 69 -9.97 10.48 -0.73
C THR A 69 -10.98 9.44 -0.22
N GLY A 70 -11.75 9.77 0.84
CA GLY A 70 -12.63 8.82 1.53
C GLY A 70 -11.87 7.67 2.24
N ARG A 71 -10.56 7.69 2.22
CA ARG A 71 -9.67 6.61 2.68
C ARG A 71 -8.88 6.95 3.94
N GLY A 72 -8.96 8.20 4.42
CA GLY A 72 -8.16 8.66 5.54
C GLY A 72 -8.24 7.75 6.78
N MET A 73 -9.43 7.29 7.13
CA MET A 73 -9.61 6.36 8.24
C MET A 73 -9.09 4.95 7.92
N ALA A 74 -9.16 4.52 6.66
CA ALA A 74 -8.62 3.23 6.22
C ALA A 74 -7.07 3.22 6.14
N ARG A 75 -6.44 4.42 6.15
CA ARG A 75 -4.97 4.53 6.23
C ARG A 75 -4.43 4.38 7.65
N MET A 76 -5.27 4.42 8.66
CA MET A 76 -4.87 4.34 10.08
C MET A 76 -5.08 2.92 10.61
N PRO A 77 -4.05 2.06 10.58
CA PRO A 77 -4.16 0.71 11.11
C PRO A 77 -4.30 0.73 12.63
N SER A 78 -4.93 -0.30 13.19
CA SER A 78 -4.87 -0.55 14.63
C SER A 78 -3.49 -1.09 15.04
N ALA A 79 -3.17 -1.00 16.34
CA ALA A 79 -1.94 -1.62 16.86
C ALA A 79 -1.86 -3.11 16.51
N THR A 80 -2.96 -3.84 16.66
CA THR A 80 -3.02 -5.27 16.31
C THR A 80 -2.70 -5.54 14.84
N HIS A 81 -3.19 -4.69 13.91
CA HIS A 81 -2.86 -4.84 12.50
C HIS A 81 -1.39 -4.56 12.22
N LEU A 82 -0.78 -3.58 12.93
CA LEU A 82 0.65 -3.30 12.81
C LEU A 82 1.50 -4.45 13.36
N ASP A 83 1.13 -4.99 14.52
CA ASP A 83 1.82 -6.15 15.12
C ASP A 83 1.77 -7.35 14.17
N GLN A 84 0.60 -7.65 13.60
CA GLN A 84 0.45 -8.71 12.60
C GLN A 84 1.33 -8.47 11.38
N LEU A 85 1.36 -7.24 10.85
CA LEU A 85 2.21 -6.90 9.70
C LEU A 85 3.68 -7.14 10.02
N VAL A 86 4.15 -6.73 11.20
CA VAL A 86 5.55 -6.93 11.62
C VAL A 86 5.86 -8.42 11.75
N ASP A 87 4.93 -9.23 12.27
CA ASP A 87 5.09 -10.68 12.34
C ASP A 87 5.23 -11.32 10.95
N GLU A 88 4.36 -10.94 10.00
CA GLU A 88 4.40 -11.43 8.63
C GLU A 88 5.69 -10.97 7.90
N LEU A 89 6.09 -9.71 8.09
CA LEU A 89 7.36 -9.19 7.57
C LEU A 89 8.56 -9.96 8.12
N ALA A 90 8.59 -10.20 9.43
CA ALA A 90 9.66 -10.94 10.08
C ALA A 90 9.75 -12.40 9.58
N ALA A 91 8.60 -13.02 9.30
CA ALA A 91 8.55 -14.36 8.73
C ALA A 91 9.17 -14.44 7.33
N VAL A 92 8.94 -13.40 6.51
CA VAL A 92 9.46 -13.33 5.12
C VAL A 92 10.92 -12.86 5.07
N THR A 93 11.32 -11.93 5.94
CA THR A 93 12.63 -11.28 5.88
C THR A 93 13.65 -11.84 6.90
N GLY A 94 13.19 -12.58 7.90
CA GLY A 94 14.03 -13.19 8.92
C GLY A 94 14.47 -12.26 10.05
N ASN A 95 14.04 -10.97 10.07
CA ASN A 95 14.48 -10.00 11.08
C ASN A 95 13.32 -9.10 11.56
N ARG A 96 12.86 -9.36 12.80
CA ARG A 96 11.72 -8.63 13.37
C ARG A 96 12.02 -7.16 13.66
N ASP A 97 13.19 -6.86 14.20
CA ASP A 97 13.54 -5.48 14.60
C ASP A 97 13.68 -4.57 13.39
N GLU A 98 14.21 -5.09 12.28
CA GLU A 98 14.26 -4.37 11.02
C GLU A 98 12.89 -4.26 10.37
N ALA A 99 12.06 -5.29 10.45
CA ALA A 99 10.69 -5.27 9.96
C ALA A 99 9.87 -4.16 10.63
N GLU A 100 9.96 -4.02 11.97
CA GLU A 100 9.26 -2.98 12.72
C GLU A 100 9.73 -1.57 12.32
N ARG A 101 11.05 -1.36 12.23
CA ARG A 101 11.60 -0.07 11.79
C ARG A 101 11.21 0.28 10.35
N SER A 102 11.27 -0.70 9.45
CA SER A 102 10.91 -0.53 8.04
C SER A 102 9.42 -0.22 7.89
N ALA A 103 8.55 -0.94 8.60
CA ALA A 103 7.11 -0.70 8.60
C ALA A 103 6.76 0.73 9.05
N ALA A 104 7.39 1.21 10.14
CA ALA A 104 7.19 2.57 10.61
C ALA A 104 7.64 3.64 9.58
N GLN A 105 8.75 3.40 8.88
CA GLN A 105 9.25 4.29 7.85
C GLN A 105 8.36 4.28 6.60
N ALA A 106 7.95 3.11 6.15
CA ALA A 106 7.07 2.94 5.00
C ALA A 106 5.70 3.58 5.25
N PHE A 107 5.15 3.41 6.45
CA PHE A 107 3.89 4.05 6.83
C PHE A 107 3.96 5.58 6.80
N ARG A 108 5.02 6.17 7.37
CA ARG A 108 5.23 7.63 7.30
C ARG A 108 5.36 8.13 5.87
N LEU A 109 6.06 7.37 5.04
CA LEU A 109 6.26 7.72 3.63
C LEU A 109 4.96 7.64 2.84
N LEU A 110 4.13 6.60 3.06
CA LEU A 110 2.80 6.48 2.47
C LEU A 110 1.95 7.72 2.76
N LEU A 111 1.89 8.14 4.03
CA LEU A 111 1.13 9.33 4.42
C LEU A 111 1.67 10.61 3.76
N ALA A 112 2.99 10.78 3.72
CA ALA A 112 3.62 11.95 3.13
C ALA A 112 3.35 12.04 1.62
N LEU A 113 3.45 10.93 0.89
CA LEU A 113 3.20 10.90 -0.55
C LEU A 113 1.72 11.10 -0.88
N GLU A 114 0.80 10.55 -0.11
CA GLU A 114 -0.63 10.82 -0.31
C GLU A 114 -1.00 12.28 -0.01
N ALA A 115 -0.30 12.94 0.92
CA ALA A 115 -0.52 14.34 1.21
C ALA A 115 0.01 15.29 0.13
N LEU A 116 1.13 14.94 -0.49
CA LEU A 116 1.81 15.78 -1.48
C LEU A 116 1.52 15.39 -2.91
N GLY A 117 1.10 14.16 -3.14
CA GLY A 117 0.93 13.57 -4.46
C GLY A 117 -0.35 14.01 -5.16
N VAL A 118 -0.39 13.75 -6.46
CA VAL A 118 -1.53 13.94 -7.35
C VAL A 118 -2.20 12.59 -7.58
N GLY A 119 -3.51 12.48 -7.30
CA GLY A 119 -4.21 11.22 -7.33
C GLY A 119 -4.11 10.48 -5.98
N ARG A 120 -3.95 9.17 -6.02
CA ARG A 120 -3.92 8.31 -4.82
C ARG A 120 -3.02 7.08 -5.01
N ILE A 121 -2.63 6.44 -3.91
CA ILE A 121 -2.08 5.07 -3.94
C ILE A 121 -3.24 4.08 -3.84
N ALA A 122 -3.34 3.13 -4.78
CA ALA A 122 -4.31 2.04 -4.72
C ALA A 122 -3.93 1.02 -3.64
N GLY A 123 -4.92 0.28 -3.15
CA GLY A 123 -4.71 -0.80 -2.18
C GLY A 123 -4.87 -0.39 -0.71
N GLY A 124 -4.86 -1.39 0.16
CA GLY A 124 -4.93 -1.25 1.62
C GLY A 124 -3.59 -0.86 2.23
N THR A 125 -3.63 -0.12 3.35
CA THR A 125 -2.41 0.34 4.04
C THR A 125 -1.44 -0.78 4.35
N MET A 126 -1.93 -1.90 4.88
CA MET A 126 -1.07 -3.02 5.26
C MET A 126 -0.36 -3.64 4.05
N ASN A 127 -1.07 -3.74 2.92
CA ASN A 127 -0.51 -4.28 1.68
C ASN A 127 0.58 -3.36 1.10
N ILE A 128 0.31 -2.06 1.05
CA ILE A 128 1.27 -1.05 0.57
C ILE A 128 2.50 -1.01 1.48
N VAL A 129 2.30 -0.87 2.80
CA VAL A 129 3.39 -0.81 3.79
C VAL A 129 4.18 -2.11 3.81
N GLY A 130 3.51 -3.26 3.67
CA GLY A 130 4.14 -4.57 3.55
C GLY A 130 5.11 -4.65 2.38
N LYS A 131 4.68 -4.28 1.17
CA LYS A 131 5.54 -4.26 -0.03
C LYS A 131 6.74 -3.32 0.14
N LEU A 132 6.48 -2.09 0.57
CA LEU A 132 7.52 -1.08 0.78
C LEU A 132 8.57 -1.50 1.82
N SER A 133 8.13 -2.25 2.85
CA SER A 133 9.02 -2.69 3.93
C SER A 133 9.80 -3.93 3.55
N ALA A 134 9.16 -4.92 2.92
CA ALA A 134 9.79 -6.20 2.63
C ALA A 134 10.88 -6.10 1.56
N VAL A 135 10.63 -5.34 0.48
CA VAL A 135 11.52 -5.30 -0.69
C VAL A 135 12.96 -4.93 -0.33
N PRO A 136 13.25 -3.81 0.37
CA PRO A 136 14.62 -3.49 0.75
C PRO A 136 15.23 -4.48 1.74
N LEU A 137 14.44 -5.09 2.63
CA LEU A 137 14.90 -6.07 3.62
C LEU A 137 15.23 -7.43 3.00
N LEU A 138 14.69 -7.73 1.82
CA LEU A 138 14.99 -8.95 1.08
C LEU A 138 16.31 -8.88 0.30
N ASP A 139 17.03 -7.77 0.37
CA ASP A 139 18.35 -7.54 -0.21
C ASP A 139 18.44 -8.01 -1.68
N PRO A 140 17.79 -7.30 -2.62
CA PRO A 140 17.83 -7.65 -4.04
C PRO A 140 19.25 -7.56 -4.60
N PRO A 141 19.61 -8.39 -5.61
CA PRO A 141 20.99 -8.52 -6.10
C PRO A 141 21.51 -7.30 -6.87
N ASN A 142 20.62 -6.45 -7.35
CA ASN A 142 20.94 -5.18 -8.00
C ASN A 142 19.86 -4.14 -7.77
N ASP A 143 20.07 -2.92 -8.28
CA ASP A 143 19.21 -1.75 -8.02
C ASP A 143 18.23 -1.47 -9.17
N ASP A 144 18.19 -2.29 -10.23
CA ASP A 144 17.19 -2.18 -11.28
C ASP A 144 15.85 -2.75 -10.79
N MET A 145 14.81 -1.92 -10.88
CA MET A 145 13.46 -2.25 -10.44
C MET A 145 12.48 -2.10 -11.59
N LEU A 146 11.52 -3.00 -11.68
CA LEU A 146 10.40 -2.95 -12.61
C LEU A 146 9.08 -2.94 -11.84
N GLU A 147 8.20 -2.00 -12.17
CA GLU A 147 6.81 -1.96 -11.73
C GLU A 147 5.90 -2.15 -12.94
N ILE A 148 5.08 -3.19 -12.91
CA ILE A 148 4.05 -3.49 -13.92
C ILE A 148 2.71 -3.07 -13.31
N GLY A 149 2.10 -2.01 -13.88
CA GLY A 149 0.93 -1.36 -13.28
C GLY A 149 1.32 -0.34 -12.20
N THR A 150 1.11 0.95 -12.45
CA THR A 150 1.56 1.99 -11.52
C THR A 150 0.44 2.94 -11.09
N LEU A 151 -0.66 3.03 -11.85
CA LEU A 151 -1.75 3.99 -11.67
C LEU A 151 -1.23 5.44 -11.69
N TYR A 152 -0.85 6.00 -10.53
CA TYR A 152 -0.34 7.39 -10.42
C TYR A 152 1.15 7.48 -10.13
N GLY A 153 1.91 6.39 -10.11
CA GLY A 153 3.37 6.38 -9.85
C GLY A 153 3.78 6.62 -8.40
N MET A 154 2.83 6.73 -7.48
CA MET A 154 3.16 7.01 -6.07
C MET A 154 3.77 5.81 -5.36
N PHE A 155 3.35 4.57 -5.71
CA PHE A 155 3.95 3.37 -5.13
C PHE A 155 5.41 3.24 -5.57
N GLY A 156 5.69 3.41 -6.86
CA GLY A 156 7.05 3.44 -7.39
C GLY A 156 7.92 4.52 -6.74
N ALA A 157 7.38 5.74 -6.56
CA ALA A 157 8.07 6.81 -5.83
C ALA A 157 8.39 6.41 -4.38
N ALA A 158 7.44 5.77 -3.69
CA ALA A 158 7.66 5.28 -2.33
C ALA A 158 8.73 4.19 -2.29
N LEU A 159 8.70 3.25 -3.23
CA LEU A 159 9.68 2.17 -3.30
C LEU A 159 11.10 2.70 -3.55
N VAL A 160 11.26 3.65 -4.48
CA VAL A 160 12.53 4.36 -4.70
C VAL A 160 13.05 4.94 -3.38
N ARG A 161 12.23 5.66 -2.63
CA ARG A 161 12.64 6.26 -1.35
C ARG A 161 12.99 5.23 -0.28
N MET A 162 12.30 4.09 -0.25
CA MET A 162 12.63 3.01 0.70
C MET A 162 13.95 2.33 0.34
N MET A 163 14.24 2.14 -0.94
CA MET A 163 15.53 1.61 -1.42
C MET A 163 16.69 2.57 -1.13
N GLU A 164 16.52 3.89 -1.38
CA GLU A 164 17.52 4.90 -0.99
C GLU A 164 17.81 4.88 0.52
N ARG A 165 16.76 4.72 1.36
CA ARG A 165 16.94 4.60 2.82
C ARG A 165 17.71 3.35 3.24
N ALA A 166 17.63 2.29 2.44
CA ALA A 166 18.43 1.08 2.61
C ALA A 166 19.87 1.23 2.04
N GLY A 167 20.25 2.43 1.58
CA GLY A 167 21.58 2.70 1.05
C GLY A 167 21.78 2.20 -0.38
N ARG A 168 20.69 1.98 -1.13
CA ARG A 168 20.70 1.52 -2.52
C ARG A 168 20.60 2.71 -3.49
N ASP A 169 20.95 2.48 -4.77
CA ASP A 169 20.85 3.45 -5.88
C ASP A 169 19.79 3.00 -6.90
N PRO A 170 18.49 3.12 -6.58
CA PRO A 170 17.40 2.50 -7.33
C PRO A 170 17.21 3.13 -8.71
N ARG A 171 17.05 2.27 -9.71
CA ARG A 171 16.72 2.61 -11.10
C ARG A 171 15.38 1.98 -11.47
N LEU A 172 14.31 2.78 -11.35
CA LEU A 172 12.96 2.31 -11.60
C LEU A 172 12.61 2.36 -13.09
N THR A 173 12.03 1.28 -13.58
CA THR A 173 11.29 1.21 -14.84
C THR A 173 9.82 0.93 -14.53
N ILE A 174 8.90 1.63 -15.20
CA ILE A 174 7.45 1.44 -15.08
C ILE A 174 6.91 1.00 -16.42
N VAL A 175 6.00 0.02 -16.41
CA VAL A 175 5.16 -0.38 -17.54
C VAL A 175 3.70 -0.18 -17.15
N ASP A 176 3.00 0.71 -17.85
CA ASP A 176 1.57 1.01 -17.61
C ASP A 176 0.96 1.63 -18.88
N PRO A 177 -0.29 1.28 -19.26
CA PRO A 177 -0.95 1.88 -20.41
C PRO A 177 -1.31 3.35 -20.22
N LEU A 178 -1.37 3.87 -18.99
CA LEU A 178 -1.71 5.26 -18.65
C LEU A 178 -2.98 5.74 -19.36
N ALA A 179 -4.02 4.91 -19.33
CA ALA A 179 -5.21 5.02 -20.18
C ALA A 179 -6.27 6.03 -19.65
N GLY A 180 -5.89 6.93 -18.75
CA GLY A 180 -6.79 7.95 -18.20
C GLY A 180 -7.59 7.51 -16.97
N THR A 181 -7.74 6.19 -16.74
CA THR A 181 -8.49 5.61 -15.63
C THR A 181 -7.86 4.28 -15.20
N GLN A 182 -8.28 3.77 -14.06
CA GLN A 182 -7.95 2.41 -13.62
C GLN A 182 -8.70 1.40 -14.50
N LEU A 183 -7.99 0.40 -15.02
CA LEU A 183 -8.52 -0.58 -15.97
C LEU A 183 -8.97 -1.89 -15.33
N GLN A 184 -8.72 -2.09 -14.04
CA GLN A 184 -9.10 -3.32 -13.33
C GLN A 184 -10.61 -3.59 -13.44
N PRO A 185 -11.04 -4.82 -13.76
CA PRO A 185 -12.45 -5.19 -13.82
C PRO A 185 -13.18 -4.85 -12.52
N GLY A 186 -14.32 -4.15 -12.60
CA GLY A 186 -15.09 -3.72 -11.43
C GLY A 186 -14.52 -2.49 -10.70
N ALA A 187 -13.40 -1.92 -11.13
CA ALA A 187 -12.98 -0.59 -10.72
C ALA A 187 -13.77 0.44 -11.53
N THR A 188 -14.32 1.44 -10.87
CA THR A 188 -15.03 2.54 -11.49
C THR A 188 -14.32 3.87 -11.20
N MET A 189 -14.53 4.88 -12.03
CA MET A 189 -14.04 6.25 -11.76
C MET A 189 -14.51 6.77 -10.39
N SER A 190 -15.61 6.25 -9.87
CA SER A 190 -16.10 6.57 -8.52
C SER A 190 -15.22 6.02 -7.40
N ASP A 191 -14.36 5.06 -7.67
CA ASP A 191 -13.40 4.53 -6.70
C ASP A 191 -12.18 5.43 -6.55
N ASP A 192 -11.93 6.33 -7.51
CA ASP A 192 -10.93 7.38 -7.40
C ASP A 192 -11.55 8.69 -6.92
N ALA A 193 -11.50 8.90 -5.61
CA ALA A 193 -12.06 10.11 -4.99
C ALA A 193 -11.31 11.41 -5.40
N SER A 194 -10.10 11.31 -5.96
CA SER A 194 -9.34 12.48 -6.44
C SER A 194 -9.87 13.02 -7.78
N GLY A 195 -10.55 12.17 -8.57
CA GLY A 195 -11.02 12.53 -9.92
C GLY A 195 -9.90 12.89 -10.89
N THR A 196 -8.64 12.64 -10.53
CA THR A 196 -7.47 12.93 -11.37
C THR A 196 -7.35 11.86 -12.44
N PRO A 197 -7.22 12.20 -13.71
CA PRO A 197 -7.00 11.20 -14.75
C PRO A 197 -5.59 10.61 -14.67
N VAL A 198 -5.50 9.29 -14.89
CA VAL A 198 -4.24 8.54 -14.93
C VAL A 198 -3.50 8.87 -16.22
N ARG A 199 -2.41 9.62 -16.13
CA ARG A 199 -1.60 10.03 -17.29
C ARG A 199 -0.16 10.26 -16.89
N GLU A 200 0.75 10.18 -17.84
CA GLU A 200 2.20 10.33 -17.64
C GLU A 200 2.59 11.58 -16.85
N ALA A 201 1.96 12.72 -17.11
CA ALA A 201 2.26 13.95 -16.37
C ALA A 201 1.99 13.84 -14.87
N ALA A 202 0.90 13.16 -14.45
CA ALA A 202 0.60 12.91 -13.04
C ALA A 202 1.62 11.94 -12.42
N VAL A 203 1.96 10.86 -13.15
CA VAL A 203 2.97 9.89 -12.73
C VAL A 203 4.33 10.56 -12.54
N ARG A 204 4.80 11.37 -13.50
CA ARG A 204 6.09 12.10 -13.39
C ARG A 204 6.09 13.10 -12.23
N THR A 205 4.97 13.78 -11.99
CA THR A 205 4.82 14.69 -10.84
C THR A 205 5.05 13.92 -9.53
N ASN A 206 4.41 12.77 -9.37
CA ASN A 206 4.56 11.96 -8.16
C ASN A 206 5.95 11.34 -8.02
N LEU A 207 6.53 10.85 -9.11
CA LEU A 207 7.88 10.30 -9.11
C LEU A 207 8.92 11.36 -8.70
N SER A 208 8.72 12.63 -9.08
CA SER A 208 9.61 13.73 -8.68
C SER A 208 9.68 13.94 -7.17
N LEU A 209 8.66 13.53 -6.41
CA LEU A 209 8.67 13.54 -4.94
C LEU A 209 9.72 12.60 -4.34
N ALA A 210 10.18 11.63 -5.11
CA ALA A 210 11.29 10.75 -4.73
C ALA A 210 12.67 11.30 -5.11
N GLY A 211 12.78 12.57 -5.49
CA GLY A 211 14.06 13.21 -5.82
C GLY A 211 14.60 12.82 -7.20
N ALA A 212 15.94 12.85 -7.34
CA ALA A 212 16.59 12.63 -8.62
C ALA A 212 16.35 11.22 -9.18
N ALA A 213 16.43 10.19 -8.35
CA ALA A 213 16.19 8.81 -8.75
C ALA A 213 14.75 8.61 -9.24
N GLY A 214 13.75 9.16 -8.52
CA GLY A 214 12.36 9.13 -8.98
C GLY A 214 12.14 9.91 -10.26
N ALA A 215 12.72 11.10 -10.40
CA ALA A 215 12.61 11.90 -11.62
C ALA A 215 13.27 11.22 -12.85
N ALA A 216 14.29 10.38 -12.63
CA ALA A 216 14.98 9.61 -13.67
C ALA A 216 14.25 8.31 -14.05
N THR A 217 13.08 8.01 -13.45
CA THR A 217 12.31 6.80 -13.77
C THR A 217 12.00 6.70 -15.25
N ARG A 218 12.31 5.53 -15.82
CA ARG A 218 11.92 5.17 -17.17
C ARG A 218 10.44 4.77 -17.18
N ILE A 219 9.64 5.42 -18.00
CA ILE A 219 8.23 5.07 -18.20
C ILE A 219 8.08 4.50 -19.60
N GLN A 220 7.64 3.25 -19.68
CA GLN A 220 7.26 2.59 -20.91
C GLN A 220 5.74 2.49 -20.95
N GLN A 221 5.11 3.37 -21.73
CA GLN A 221 3.66 3.34 -21.89
C GLN A 221 3.25 2.16 -22.79
N GLY A 222 2.31 1.36 -22.33
CA GLY A 222 1.72 0.22 -23.03
C GLY A 222 1.34 -0.90 -22.05
N PHE A 223 0.73 -1.93 -22.59
CA PHE A 223 0.37 -3.12 -21.81
C PHE A 223 1.58 -4.04 -21.64
N SER A 224 1.67 -4.73 -20.50
CA SER A 224 2.75 -5.69 -20.23
C SER A 224 2.72 -6.92 -21.15
N GLU A 225 1.60 -7.19 -21.80
CA GLU A 225 1.45 -8.26 -22.80
C GLU A 225 1.95 -7.88 -24.19
N ASP A 226 2.13 -6.58 -24.46
CA ASP A 226 2.57 -6.10 -25.78
C ASP A 226 4.02 -6.54 -26.08
N PRO A 227 4.28 -7.27 -27.19
CA PRO A 227 5.63 -7.73 -27.50
C PRO A 227 6.67 -6.61 -27.65
N GLU A 228 6.26 -5.45 -28.17
CA GLU A 228 7.13 -4.28 -28.35
C GLU A 228 7.53 -3.69 -26.98
N VAL A 229 6.57 -3.59 -26.04
CA VAL A 229 6.82 -3.14 -24.66
C VAL A 229 7.80 -4.09 -23.98
N ARG A 230 7.56 -5.40 -24.07
CA ARG A 230 8.47 -6.42 -23.52
C ARG A 230 9.86 -6.35 -24.10
N ALA A 231 9.98 -6.21 -25.42
CA ALA A 231 11.28 -6.09 -26.09
C ALA A 231 12.07 -4.88 -25.58
N LEU A 232 11.43 -3.74 -25.41
CA LEU A 232 12.08 -2.52 -24.92
C LEU A 232 12.52 -2.64 -23.45
N VAL A 233 11.73 -3.29 -22.60
CA VAL A 233 11.98 -3.37 -21.16
C VAL A 233 12.91 -4.53 -20.80
N SER A 234 13.00 -5.57 -21.62
CA SER A 234 13.90 -6.73 -21.41
C SER A 234 15.38 -6.44 -21.75
N ASP A 235 15.78 -5.17 -21.77
CA ASP A 235 17.16 -4.72 -22.04
C ASP A 235 18.13 -4.94 -20.86
N ARG A 236 17.62 -5.36 -19.72
CA ARG A 236 18.36 -5.59 -18.47
C ARG A 236 17.73 -6.68 -17.61
N SER A 237 18.46 -7.11 -16.56
CA SER A 237 17.94 -8.00 -15.53
C SER A 237 17.61 -7.22 -14.27
N TYR A 238 16.40 -7.40 -13.74
CA TYR A 238 15.86 -6.64 -12.59
C TYR A 238 16.12 -7.34 -11.27
N GLY A 239 16.63 -6.62 -10.29
CA GLY A 239 16.74 -7.09 -8.91
C GLY A 239 15.37 -7.20 -8.22
N VAL A 240 14.43 -6.33 -8.62
CA VAL A 240 13.04 -6.32 -8.10
C VAL A 240 12.06 -6.18 -9.25
N ILE A 241 11.02 -7.00 -9.25
CA ILE A 241 9.87 -6.86 -10.15
C ILE A 241 8.60 -6.86 -9.32
N VAL A 242 7.77 -5.84 -9.46
CA VAL A 242 6.43 -5.76 -8.86
C VAL A 242 5.40 -5.99 -9.95
N VAL A 243 4.58 -7.02 -9.79
CA VAL A 243 3.47 -7.38 -10.69
C VAL A 243 2.18 -6.89 -10.05
N ASP A 244 1.64 -5.80 -10.55
CA ASP A 244 0.42 -5.11 -10.08
C ASP A 244 -0.40 -4.58 -11.28
N GLY A 245 -0.33 -5.29 -12.42
CA GLY A 245 -1.00 -4.93 -13.66
C GLY A 245 -2.39 -5.53 -13.77
N ASP A 246 -2.56 -6.55 -14.60
CA ASP A 246 -3.81 -7.30 -14.75
C ASP A 246 -3.99 -8.30 -13.60
N HIS A 247 -5.19 -8.39 -13.03
CA HIS A 247 -5.51 -9.34 -11.95
C HIS A 247 -6.26 -10.59 -12.46
N SER A 248 -6.38 -10.77 -13.77
CA SER A 248 -6.88 -12.02 -14.36
C SER A 248 -5.84 -13.13 -14.26
N ALA A 249 -6.27 -14.39 -14.19
CA ALA A 249 -5.34 -15.51 -14.16
C ALA A 249 -4.44 -15.56 -15.42
N ALA A 250 -4.95 -15.16 -16.58
CA ALA A 250 -4.18 -15.16 -17.83
C ALA A 250 -3.12 -14.03 -17.84
N GLY A 251 -3.48 -12.81 -17.43
CA GLY A 251 -2.56 -11.67 -17.39
C GLY A 251 -1.45 -11.90 -16.39
N VAL A 252 -1.78 -12.33 -15.16
CA VAL A 252 -0.77 -12.64 -14.13
C VAL A 252 0.15 -13.78 -14.56
N ALA A 253 -0.37 -14.83 -15.22
CA ALA A 253 0.47 -15.91 -15.73
C ALA A 253 1.46 -15.41 -16.79
N ALA A 254 1.01 -14.55 -17.71
CA ALA A 254 1.86 -13.95 -18.73
C ALA A 254 2.93 -13.03 -18.14
N ASP A 255 2.59 -12.27 -17.09
CA ASP A 255 3.54 -11.41 -16.39
C ASP A 255 4.53 -12.21 -15.53
N LEU A 256 4.11 -13.30 -14.88
CA LEU A 256 5.01 -14.21 -14.17
C LEU A 256 6.03 -14.87 -15.11
N GLU A 257 5.57 -15.38 -16.25
CA GLU A 257 6.45 -15.96 -17.27
C GLU A 257 7.46 -14.93 -17.80
N TRP A 258 7.04 -13.70 -17.99
CA TRP A 258 7.93 -12.62 -18.40
C TRP A 258 8.90 -12.24 -17.29
N ALA A 259 8.40 -12.02 -16.07
CA ALA A 259 9.22 -11.72 -14.90
C ALA A 259 10.31 -12.77 -14.68
N GLU A 260 9.99 -14.06 -14.82
CA GLU A 260 10.95 -15.15 -14.66
C GLU A 260 12.11 -15.07 -15.67
N ARG A 261 11.86 -14.58 -16.88
CA ARG A 261 12.90 -14.41 -17.91
C ARG A 261 13.83 -13.23 -17.65
N ILE A 262 13.31 -12.14 -17.04
CA ILE A 262 14.05 -10.87 -16.90
C ILE A 262 14.50 -10.55 -15.48
N VAL A 263 14.03 -11.30 -14.47
CA VAL A 263 14.53 -11.12 -13.09
C VAL A 263 15.97 -11.63 -12.99
N ALA A 264 16.81 -10.88 -12.26
CA ALA A 264 18.18 -11.28 -12.00
C ALA A 264 18.24 -12.56 -11.14
N PRO A 265 19.32 -13.37 -11.23
CA PRO A 265 19.57 -14.43 -10.27
C PRO A 265 19.54 -13.89 -8.83
N GLY A 266 18.80 -14.50 -7.93
CA GLY A 266 18.56 -14.02 -6.57
C GLY A 266 17.56 -12.86 -6.46
N GLY A 267 17.03 -12.35 -7.57
CA GLY A 267 16.07 -11.24 -7.60
C GLY A 267 14.72 -11.59 -7.03
N ILE A 268 13.96 -10.55 -6.68
CA ILE A 268 12.69 -10.62 -5.98
C ILE A 268 11.56 -10.29 -6.94
N VAL A 269 10.53 -11.13 -6.96
CA VAL A 269 9.25 -10.82 -7.64
C VAL A 269 8.17 -10.68 -6.56
N VAL A 270 7.43 -9.58 -6.61
CA VAL A 270 6.31 -9.29 -5.71
C VAL A 270 5.02 -9.37 -6.50
N LEU A 271 4.11 -10.23 -6.07
CA LEU A 271 2.76 -10.33 -6.62
C LEU A 271 1.80 -9.54 -5.74
N ASP A 272 1.23 -8.48 -6.29
CA ASP A 272 0.20 -7.71 -5.57
C ASP A 272 -1.12 -8.47 -5.52
N ASP A 273 -1.96 -8.12 -4.55
CA ASP A 273 -3.27 -8.72 -4.28
C ASP A 273 -3.27 -10.29 -4.20
N PHE A 274 -2.11 -10.89 -3.86
CA PHE A 274 -1.96 -12.34 -3.68
C PHE A 274 -2.89 -12.86 -2.58
N GLY A 275 -3.75 -13.80 -2.93
CA GLY A 275 -4.74 -14.38 -2.01
C GLY A 275 -5.89 -13.43 -1.64
N HIS A 276 -6.01 -12.28 -2.28
CA HIS A 276 -7.11 -11.37 -2.05
C HIS A 276 -8.44 -11.94 -2.60
N PRO A 277 -9.53 -12.01 -1.80
CA PRO A 277 -10.77 -12.68 -2.23
C PRO A 277 -11.41 -12.10 -3.48
N LYS A 278 -11.21 -10.80 -3.75
CA LYS A 278 -11.73 -10.12 -4.95
C LYS A 278 -10.99 -10.55 -6.23
N TRP A 279 -9.74 -11.02 -6.11
CA TRP A 279 -8.84 -11.30 -7.22
C TRP A 279 -8.27 -12.72 -7.17
N PRO A 280 -9.11 -13.77 -7.25
CA PRO A 280 -8.67 -15.17 -7.14
C PRO A 280 -7.73 -15.60 -8.27
N GLY A 281 -7.78 -14.92 -9.43
CA GLY A 281 -6.94 -15.22 -10.59
C GLY A 281 -5.44 -15.11 -10.33
N ILE A 282 -5.02 -14.22 -9.40
CA ILE A 282 -3.62 -14.06 -9.03
C ILE A 282 -3.08 -15.33 -8.35
N LYS A 283 -3.83 -15.84 -7.37
CA LYS A 283 -3.45 -17.06 -6.67
C LYS A 283 -3.50 -18.29 -7.62
N GLU A 284 -4.48 -18.36 -8.52
CA GLU A 284 -4.61 -19.40 -9.52
C GLU A 284 -3.40 -19.43 -10.47
N ALA A 285 -3.01 -18.27 -11.02
CA ALA A 285 -1.84 -18.12 -11.87
C ALA A 285 -0.55 -18.54 -11.14
N PHE A 286 -0.38 -18.06 -9.90
CA PHE A 286 0.74 -18.41 -9.05
C PHE A 286 0.82 -19.94 -8.81
N ASP A 287 -0.28 -20.57 -8.38
CA ASP A 287 -0.30 -22.00 -8.07
C ASP A 287 0.06 -22.85 -9.30
N LYS A 288 -0.46 -22.46 -10.47
CA LYS A 288 -0.14 -23.12 -11.75
C LYS A 288 1.33 -22.93 -12.11
N HIS A 289 1.88 -21.71 -11.96
CA HIS A 289 3.27 -21.42 -12.26
C HIS A 289 4.23 -22.19 -11.36
N MET A 290 3.95 -22.23 -10.06
CA MET A 290 4.75 -22.95 -9.06
C MET A 290 4.64 -24.47 -9.13
N ALA A 291 3.58 -25.01 -9.76
CA ALA A 291 3.45 -26.44 -10.04
C ALA A 291 4.25 -26.89 -11.27
N GLY A 292 4.71 -25.96 -12.10
CA GLY A 292 5.55 -26.21 -13.26
C GLY A 292 7.04 -26.25 -12.94
N ASP A 293 7.84 -26.32 -14.01
CA ASP A 293 9.31 -26.14 -13.90
C ASP A 293 9.61 -24.64 -13.83
N THR A 294 9.87 -24.15 -12.63
CA THR A 294 10.16 -22.74 -12.36
C THR A 294 11.41 -22.59 -11.49
N ARG A 295 12.15 -21.51 -11.74
CA ARG A 295 13.29 -21.15 -10.90
C ARG A 295 12.92 -20.30 -9.68
N PHE A 296 11.62 -20.09 -9.44
CA PHE A 296 11.17 -19.34 -8.28
C PHE A 296 11.06 -20.21 -7.02
N THR A 297 11.44 -19.62 -5.90
CA THR A 297 11.12 -20.12 -4.55
C THR A 297 10.17 -19.13 -3.90
N PHE A 298 9.05 -19.61 -3.37
CA PHE A 298 8.12 -18.79 -2.61
C PHE A 298 8.66 -18.53 -1.21
N LEU A 299 8.83 -17.26 -0.86
CA LEU A 299 9.33 -16.80 0.44
C LEU A 299 8.23 -16.67 1.49
N GLY A 300 6.99 -16.49 1.05
CA GLY A 300 5.84 -16.23 1.91
C GLY A 300 5.02 -15.05 1.42
N SER A 301 4.08 -14.61 2.25
CA SER A 301 3.24 -13.45 1.95
C SER A 301 3.21 -12.47 3.12
N VAL A 302 3.00 -11.18 2.82
CA VAL A 302 2.76 -10.12 3.78
C VAL A 302 1.48 -9.41 3.37
N ALA A 303 0.49 -9.37 4.22
CA ALA A 303 -0.86 -8.92 3.91
C ALA A 303 -1.39 -9.66 2.65
N HIS A 304 -1.61 -8.92 1.58
CA HIS A 304 -2.02 -9.46 0.28
C HIS A 304 -0.92 -9.36 -0.78
N SER A 305 0.34 -9.48 -0.41
CA SER A 305 1.44 -9.55 -1.38
C SER A 305 2.24 -10.83 -1.20
N GLY A 306 2.46 -11.56 -2.29
CA GLY A 306 3.30 -12.76 -2.33
C GLY A 306 4.72 -12.42 -2.78
N TYR A 307 5.72 -13.07 -2.22
CA TYR A 307 7.13 -12.83 -2.51
C TYR A 307 7.80 -14.07 -3.06
N LEU A 308 8.44 -13.92 -4.19
CA LEU A 308 9.20 -14.96 -4.88
C LEU A 308 10.66 -14.55 -4.98
N ARG A 309 11.57 -15.50 -4.86
CA ARG A 309 13.00 -15.32 -5.14
C ARG A 309 13.41 -16.22 -6.30
N ALA A 310 14.07 -15.63 -7.30
CA ALA A 310 14.67 -16.41 -8.39
C ALA A 310 15.89 -17.16 -7.89
N SER A 311 16.12 -18.40 -8.36
CA SER A 311 17.36 -19.16 -8.10
C SER A 311 18.57 -18.42 -8.66
N VAL A 312 19.73 -18.65 -8.04
CA VAL A 312 21.02 -18.09 -8.45
C VAL A 312 21.57 -18.83 -9.68
#